data_24328b6216c1fefeecf963fb8b7e0e17
#
_entry.id   24328b6216c1fefeecf963fb8b7e0e17
#
_cell.length_a   1.000
_cell.length_b   1.000
_cell.length_c   1.000
_cell.angle_alpha   90.00
_cell.angle_beta   90.00
_cell.angle_gamma   90.00
#
_symmetry.space_group_name_H-M   'P 1'
#
loop_
_entity.id
_entity.type
_entity.pdbx_description
1 polymer ?
#
loop_
_entity_poly.entity_id
_entity_poly.type
_entity_poly.pdbx_seq_one_letter_code
_entity_poly.pdbx_strand_id
1 'polypeptide(L)'
;GRIMLNNPEWRGTVTGFGDKVRGWLLQPQGESLMYLAIFMDAHAVAGKAQLLAEVRQRVMQLATDNDALVARFAMAIDAFGGAAGWWNRLLSLGGDADLVNLKKAGIFPIVHGVRSLALAHRVAETGTAERIAALVAEGALDAPLGGELLEGLHFLMRLRLRAGLAELELGRTVTGNVDPERLSSLERDLLKDALSAVKRFKALLHQRLRLDVVA
;
A
#
# COMPACT_ATOMS: atom_id res chain seq x y z
N GLY A 1 -14.09 0.16 -16.51
CA GLY A 1 -14.40 0.39 -15.10
C GLY A 1 -15.53 1.41 -14.96
N ARG A 2 -16.41 1.23 -13.99
CA ARG A 2 -17.45 2.22 -13.71
C ARG A 2 -16.82 3.47 -13.12
N ILE A 3 -17.16 4.64 -13.67
CA ILE A 3 -16.71 5.93 -13.13
C ILE A 3 -17.26 6.07 -11.71
N MET A 4 -16.42 6.34 -10.72
CA MET A 4 -16.83 6.45 -9.31
C MET A 4 -17.99 7.42 -9.09
N LEU A 5 -17.98 8.57 -9.77
CA LEU A 5 -19.01 9.59 -9.66
C LEU A 5 -20.42 9.05 -9.95
N ASN A 6 -20.55 8.13 -10.90
CA ASN A 6 -21.84 7.52 -11.32
C ASN A 6 -22.09 6.18 -10.63
N ASN A 7 -21.19 5.70 -9.79
CA ASN A 7 -21.35 4.44 -9.08
C ASN A 7 -22.09 4.68 -7.75
N PRO A 8 -23.27 4.06 -7.52
CA PRO A 8 -24.03 4.19 -6.28
C PRO A 8 -23.24 3.77 -5.04
N GLU A 9 -22.23 2.90 -5.18
CA GLU A 9 -21.33 2.50 -4.07
C GLU A 9 -20.56 3.69 -3.49
N TRP A 10 -20.23 4.69 -4.30
CA TRP A 10 -19.38 5.83 -3.91
C TRP A 10 -20.17 7.10 -3.58
N ARG A 11 -21.49 7.00 -3.39
CA ARG A 11 -22.34 8.14 -3.04
C ARG A 11 -23.43 7.74 -2.07
N GLY A 12 -23.92 8.71 -1.29
CA GLY A 12 -24.99 8.54 -0.32
C GLY A 12 -25.05 9.69 0.67
N THR A 13 -25.94 9.59 1.63
CA THR A 13 -25.93 10.43 2.83
C THR A 13 -24.72 10.05 3.70
N VAL A 14 -24.31 10.91 4.62
CA VAL A 14 -23.22 10.61 5.58
C VAL A 14 -23.50 9.31 6.33
N THR A 15 -24.71 9.13 6.82
CA THR A 15 -25.12 7.92 7.52
C THR A 15 -25.05 6.69 6.61
N GLY A 16 -25.74 6.72 5.46
CA GLY A 16 -25.78 5.57 4.55
C GLY A 16 -24.41 5.22 3.95
N PHE A 17 -23.55 6.20 3.68
CA PHE A 17 -22.18 5.92 3.25
C PHE A 17 -21.30 5.39 4.41
N GLY A 18 -21.49 5.92 5.62
CA GLY A 18 -20.85 5.41 6.81
C GLY A 18 -21.20 3.94 7.11
N ASP A 19 -22.47 3.55 6.90
CA ASP A 19 -22.92 2.16 7.03
C ASP A 19 -22.28 1.24 5.97
N LYS A 20 -22.10 1.72 4.74
CA LYS A 20 -21.39 0.98 3.70
C LYS A 20 -19.91 0.73 4.10
N VAL A 21 -19.23 1.78 4.54
CA VAL A 21 -17.82 1.67 4.96
C VAL A 21 -17.69 0.74 6.18
N ARG A 22 -18.65 0.81 7.11
CA ARG A 22 -18.76 -0.13 8.22
C ARG A 22 -18.91 -1.57 7.71
N GLY A 23 -19.74 -1.80 6.70
CA GLY A 23 -19.92 -3.11 6.06
C GLY A 23 -18.60 -3.62 5.46
N TRP A 24 -17.85 -2.78 4.76
CA TRP A 24 -16.53 -3.14 4.20
C TRP A 24 -15.53 -3.55 5.29
N LEU A 25 -15.61 -2.94 6.46
CA LEU A 25 -14.77 -3.24 7.59
C LEU A 25 -15.16 -4.54 8.31
N LEU A 26 -16.42 -4.66 8.72
CA LEU A 26 -16.87 -5.72 9.62
C LEU A 26 -17.19 -7.03 8.90
N GLN A 27 -17.65 -6.95 7.65
CA GLN A 27 -18.05 -8.09 6.83
C GLN A 27 -17.45 -7.98 5.43
N PRO A 28 -16.11 -8.02 5.29
CA PRO A 28 -15.48 -7.84 3.99
C PRO A 28 -15.88 -8.96 3.04
N GLN A 29 -16.45 -8.57 1.91
CA GLN A 29 -16.83 -9.46 0.81
C GLN A 29 -16.24 -8.92 -0.51
N GLY A 30 -15.76 -9.81 -1.36
CA GLY A 30 -15.22 -9.43 -2.66
C GLY A 30 -14.18 -8.30 -2.59
N GLU A 31 -14.50 -7.14 -3.15
CA GLU A 31 -13.61 -5.98 -3.25
C GLU A 31 -13.67 -5.02 -2.04
N SER A 32 -14.37 -5.36 -0.96
CA SER A 32 -14.62 -4.47 0.19
C SER A 32 -13.35 -3.87 0.78
N LEU A 33 -12.29 -4.68 0.98
CA LEU A 33 -11.03 -4.19 1.52
C LEU A 33 -10.31 -3.25 0.54
N MET A 34 -10.47 -3.45 -0.77
CA MET A 34 -9.98 -2.51 -1.78
C MET A 34 -10.75 -1.18 -1.71
N TYR A 35 -12.07 -1.22 -1.56
CA TYR A 35 -12.89 -0.01 -1.40
C TYR A 35 -12.52 0.75 -0.14
N LEU A 36 -12.29 0.05 0.97
CA LEU A 36 -11.79 0.66 2.20
C LEU A 36 -10.42 1.33 1.97
N ALA A 37 -9.49 0.65 1.30
CA ALA A 37 -8.18 1.22 0.99
C ALA A 37 -8.28 2.51 0.15
N ILE A 38 -9.19 2.54 -0.84
CA ILE A 38 -9.47 3.73 -1.65
C ILE A 38 -10.08 4.84 -0.78
N PHE A 39 -11.04 4.50 0.09
CA PHE A 39 -11.67 5.46 0.98
C PHE A 39 -10.67 6.10 1.97
N MET A 40 -9.72 5.33 2.47
CA MET A 40 -8.68 5.83 3.36
C MET A 40 -7.82 6.93 2.73
N ASP A 41 -7.70 6.96 1.41
CA ASP A 41 -6.94 7.98 0.66
C ASP A 41 -7.82 9.13 0.16
N ALA A 42 -9.14 9.10 0.42
CA ALA A 42 -10.06 10.13 -0.05
C ALA A 42 -9.77 11.48 0.62
N HIS A 43 -9.89 12.57 -0.11
CA HIS A 43 -9.86 13.94 0.41
C HIS A 43 -10.94 14.78 -0.25
N ALA A 44 -11.38 15.83 0.45
CA ALA A 44 -12.41 16.72 -0.07
C ALA A 44 -11.79 17.65 -1.13
N VAL A 45 -12.26 17.57 -2.36
CA VAL A 45 -11.85 18.45 -3.46
C VAL A 45 -12.77 19.68 -3.54
N ALA A 46 -14.06 19.49 -3.24
CA ALA A 46 -15.07 20.55 -3.26
C ALA A 46 -16.21 20.20 -2.29
N GLY A 47 -17.02 21.20 -1.95
CA GLY A 47 -18.16 21.03 -1.05
C GLY A 47 -17.79 21.12 0.44
N LYS A 48 -18.59 20.49 1.30
CA LYS A 48 -18.43 20.51 2.75
C LYS A 48 -17.47 19.42 3.21
N ALA A 49 -16.22 19.74 3.50
CA ALA A 49 -15.20 18.80 3.96
C ALA A 49 -15.62 18.03 5.24
N GLN A 50 -16.47 18.65 6.09
CA GLN A 50 -16.98 18.03 7.30
C GLN A 50 -17.71 16.70 7.04
N LEU A 51 -18.40 16.55 5.91
CA LEU A 51 -19.11 15.32 5.58
C LEU A 51 -18.15 14.12 5.46
N LEU A 52 -17.00 14.33 4.83
CA LEU A 52 -15.97 13.31 4.74
C LEU A 52 -15.31 13.06 6.11
N ALA A 53 -15.05 14.11 6.88
CA ALA A 53 -14.46 14.01 8.20
C ALA A 53 -15.33 13.18 9.16
N GLU A 54 -16.65 13.37 9.15
CA GLU A 54 -17.59 12.58 9.96
C GLU A 54 -17.55 11.08 9.62
N VAL A 55 -17.53 10.73 8.33
CA VAL A 55 -17.43 9.32 7.94
C VAL A 55 -16.08 8.75 8.35
N ARG A 56 -14.98 9.47 8.16
CA ARG A 56 -13.64 9.04 8.59
C ARG A 56 -13.55 8.80 10.08
N GLN A 57 -14.07 9.72 10.88
CA GLN A 57 -14.05 9.59 12.33
C GLN A 57 -14.75 8.28 12.78
N ARG A 58 -15.90 7.94 12.19
CA ARG A 58 -16.59 6.67 12.46
C ARG A 58 -15.74 5.46 12.10
N VAL A 59 -15.06 5.50 10.95
CA VAL A 59 -14.17 4.41 10.53
C VAL A 59 -13.00 4.22 11.50
N MET A 60 -12.36 5.31 11.88
CA MET A 60 -11.25 5.27 12.83
C MET A 60 -11.69 4.73 14.20
N GLN A 61 -12.88 5.12 14.68
CA GLN A 61 -13.43 4.59 15.92
C GLN A 61 -13.66 3.07 15.82
N LEU A 62 -14.28 2.58 14.72
CA LEU A 62 -14.52 1.15 14.52
C LEU A 62 -13.22 0.33 14.43
N ALA A 63 -12.19 0.88 13.80
CA ALA A 63 -10.91 0.21 13.64
C ALA A 63 -10.13 0.11 14.96
N THR A 64 -10.28 1.11 15.85
CA THR A 64 -9.55 1.18 17.11
C THR A 64 -9.93 0.08 18.10
N ASP A 65 -11.18 -0.34 18.09
CA ASP A 65 -11.70 -1.32 19.04
C ASP A 65 -11.62 -2.75 18.47
N ASN A 66 -10.91 -2.94 17.34
CA ASN A 66 -10.91 -4.22 16.64
C ASN A 66 -9.57 -4.53 15.96
N ASP A 67 -8.62 -5.04 16.74
CA ASP A 67 -7.30 -5.45 16.22
C ASP A 67 -7.40 -6.49 15.10
N ALA A 68 -8.36 -7.41 15.18
CA ALA A 68 -8.57 -8.45 14.15
C ALA A 68 -8.98 -7.84 12.81
N LEU A 69 -9.70 -6.73 12.83
CA LEU A 69 -10.09 -6.00 11.63
C LEU A 69 -8.87 -5.33 10.96
N VAL A 70 -8.05 -4.66 11.76
CA VAL A 70 -6.82 -4.02 11.26
C VAL A 70 -5.86 -5.07 10.71
N ALA A 71 -5.71 -6.20 11.42
CA ALA A 71 -4.89 -7.33 10.98
C ALA A 71 -5.39 -7.88 9.63
N ARG A 72 -6.70 -8.13 9.50
CA ARG A 72 -7.30 -8.60 8.23
C ARG A 72 -7.09 -7.61 7.09
N PHE A 73 -7.21 -6.32 7.34
CA PHE A 73 -6.94 -5.30 6.35
C PHE A 73 -5.47 -5.32 5.93
N ALA A 74 -4.55 -5.44 6.89
CA ALA A 74 -3.11 -5.47 6.65
C ALA A 74 -2.65 -6.73 5.89
N MET A 75 -3.31 -7.87 6.05
CA MET A 75 -2.94 -9.15 5.39
C MET A 75 -2.88 -9.05 3.86
N ALA A 76 -3.51 -8.05 3.24
CA ALA A 76 -3.41 -7.82 1.81
C ALA A 76 -1.96 -7.59 1.33
N ILE A 77 -1.02 -7.20 2.22
CA ILE A 77 0.41 -7.11 1.87
C ILE A 77 1.02 -8.45 1.44
N ASP A 78 0.42 -9.56 1.85
CA ASP A 78 0.87 -10.91 1.51
C ASP A 78 0.17 -11.50 0.29
N ALA A 79 -0.91 -10.89 -0.17
CA ALA A 79 -1.66 -11.36 -1.35
C ALA A 79 -0.80 -11.47 -2.63
N PHE A 80 0.35 -10.80 -2.64
CA PHE A 80 1.34 -10.85 -3.71
C PHE A 80 2.64 -11.54 -3.28
N GLY A 81 2.56 -12.47 -2.34
CA GLY A 81 3.68 -13.14 -1.64
C GLY A 81 4.67 -13.97 -2.49
N GLY A 82 4.57 -13.95 -3.81
CA GLY A 82 5.54 -14.58 -4.72
C GLY A 82 6.95 -13.95 -4.71
N ALA A 83 7.19 -12.94 -3.88
CA ALA A 83 8.48 -12.25 -3.78
C ALA A 83 9.63 -13.14 -3.23
N ALA A 84 9.36 -14.18 -2.47
CA ALA A 84 10.41 -15.01 -1.87
C ALA A 84 11.23 -15.80 -2.91
N GLY A 85 10.61 -16.25 -3.98
CA GLY A 85 11.28 -17.03 -5.04
C GLY A 85 12.23 -16.20 -5.92
N TRP A 86 11.88 -14.95 -6.21
CA TRP A 86 12.73 -14.09 -7.04
C TRP A 86 13.85 -13.41 -6.24
N TRP A 87 13.71 -13.22 -4.92
CA TRP A 87 14.80 -12.78 -4.05
C TRP A 87 16.02 -13.68 -4.15
N ASN A 88 15.80 -14.98 -4.11
CA ASN A 88 16.87 -15.95 -4.26
C ASN A 88 17.50 -15.89 -5.66
N ARG A 89 16.70 -15.56 -6.70
CA ARG A 89 17.20 -15.38 -8.08
C ARG A 89 17.95 -14.05 -8.27
N LEU A 90 17.50 -12.95 -7.64
CA LEU A 90 18.21 -11.66 -7.69
C LEU A 90 19.56 -11.74 -6.97
N LEU A 91 19.68 -12.61 -5.96
CA LEU A 91 20.93 -12.86 -5.23
C LEU A 91 21.81 -13.92 -5.91
N SER A 92 21.25 -14.83 -6.69
CA SER A 92 22.01 -15.78 -7.50
C SER A 92 22.31 -15.13 -8.86
N LEU A 93 23.55 -14.70 -9.03
CA LEU A 93 24.09 -14.22 -10.30
C LEU A 93 24.05 -15.33 -11.35
N GLY A 94 23.01 -15.40 -12.18
CA GLY A 94 22.95 -16.26 -13.36
C GLY A 94 21.68 -17.10 -13.48
N GLY A 95 20.76 -16.65 -14.30
CA GLY A 95 19.59 -17.37 -14.77
C GLY A 95 18.62 -16.40 -15.44
N ASP A 96 17.85 -16.84 -16.43
CA ASP A 96 16.82 -16.04 -17.11
C ASP A 96 16.05 -15.18 -16.10
N ALA A 97 16.36 -13.87 -16.05
CA ALA A 97 15.82 -12.95 -15.06
C ALA A 97 14.36 -12.65 -15.46
N ASP A 98 13.43 -13.26 -14.77
CA ASP A 98 12.01 -12.92 -14.88
C ASP A 98 11.81 -11.42 -14.59
N LEU A 99 11.01 -10.75 -15.40
CA LEU A 99 10.66 -9.35 -15.20
C LEU A 99 10.06 -9.12 -13.80
N VAL A 100 10.60 -8.14 -13.07
CA VAL A 100 10.15 -7.82 -11.71
C VAL A 100 8.94 -6.89 -11.74
N ASN A 101 7.83 -7.32 -11.16
CA ASN A 101 6.68 -6.47 -10.95
C ASN A 101 6.87 -5.59 -9.71
N LEU A 102 7.44 -4.41 -9.89
CA LEU A 102 7.74 -3.48 -8.79
C LEU A 102 6.51 -3.05 -8.00
N LYS A 103 5.33 -3.00 -8.65
CA LYS A 103 4.08 -2.68 -7.94
C LYS A 103 3.77 -3.74 -6.87
N LYS A 104 3.89 -5.02 -7.22
CA LYS A 104 3.60 -6.13 -6.31
C LYS A 104 4.72 -6.35 -5.30
N ALA A 105 5.98 -6.23 -5.74
CA ALA A 105 7.14 -6.54 -4.93
C ALA A 105 7.44 -5.49 -3.85
N GLY A 106 7.14 -4.20 -4.11
CA GLY A 106 7.56 -3.11 -3.24
C GLY A 106 6.52 -2.01 -3.04
N ILE A 107 6.02 -1.40 -4.13
CA ILE A 107 5.14 -0.23 -4.02
C ILE A 107 3.88 -0.55 -3.22
N PHE A 108 3.18 -1.63 -3.54
CA PHE A 108 1.95 -2.02 -2.84
C PHE A 108 2.21 -2.37 -1.37
N PRO A 109 3.20 -3.20 -1.01
CA PRO A 109 3.52 -3.46 0.40
C PRO A 109 3.83 -2.20 1.21
N ILE A 110 4.58 -1.23 0.64
CA ILE A 110 4.84 0.05 1.32
C ILE A 110 3.53 0.81 1.51
N VAL A 111 2.83 1.12 0.43
CA VAL A 111 1.63 1.98 0.46
C VAL A 111 0.54 1.37 1.32
N HIS A 112 0.24 0.08 1.14
CA HIS A 112 -0.82 -0.59 1.89
C HIS A 112 -0.42 -0.86 3.35
N GLY A 113 0.82 -1.23 3.60
CA GLY A 113 1.33 -1.45 4.95
C GLY A 113 1.34 -0.16 5.77
N VAL A 114 1.80 0.95 5.20
CA VAL A 114 1.74 2.28 5.85
C VAL A 114 0.29 2.70 6.13
N ARG A 115 -0.62 2.45 5.19
CA ARG A 115 -2.06 2.71 5.38
C ARG A 115 -2.65 1.87 6.51
N SER A 116 -2.25 0.60 6.62
CA SER A 116 -2.72 -0.30 7.68
C SER A 116 -2.21 0.14 9.05
N LEU A 117 -0.94 0.53 9.12
CA LEU A 117 -0.35 1.05 10.36
C LEU A 117 -0.99 2.40 10.75
N ALA A 118 -1.24 3.28 9.76
CA ALA A 118 -1.97 4.53 9.96
C ALA A 118 -3.40 4.32 10.49
N LEU A 119 -4.10 3.28 9.98
CA LEU A 119 -5.41 2.90 10.49
C LEU A 119 -5.34 2.44 11.96
N ALA A 120 -4.35 1.62 12.32
CA ALA A 120 -4.11 1.15 13.67
C ALA A 120 -3.83 2.29 14.66
N HIS A 121 -3.11 3.32 14.20
CA HIS A 121 -2.70 4.48 15.01
C HIS A 121 -3.58 5.71 14.83
N ARG A 122 -4.71 5.61 14.12
CA ARG A 122 -5.64 6.73 13.86
C ARG A 122 -5.02 7.93 13.14
N VAL A 123 -3.98 7.69 12.38
CA VAL A 123 -3.32 8.71 11.57
C VAL A 123 -4.26 9.14 10.43
N ALA A 124 -4.60 10.43 10.39
CA ALA A 124 -5.64 10.97 9.51
C ALA A 124 -5.14 11.36 8.11
N GLU A 125 -3.84 11.46 7.94
CA GLU A 125 -3.16 11.81 6.70
C GLU A 125 -3.56 10.85 5.57
N THR A 126 -3.58 11.35 4.32
CA THR A 126 -3.98 10.57 3.14
C THR A 126 -2.83 10.15 2.26
N GLY A 127 -1.76 10.93 2.25
CA GLY A 127 -0.55 10.62 1.50
C GLY A 127 0.37 9.67 2.25
N THR A 128 1.10 8.83 1.51
CA THR A 128 2.01 7.84 2.13
C THR A 128 3.16 8.52 2.86
N ALA A 129 3.71 9.59 2.30
CA ALA A 129 4.82 10.33 2.92
C ALA A 129 4.39 10.98 4.25
N GLU A 130 3.23 11.63 4.25
CA GLU A 130 2.67 12.28 5.43
C GLU A 130 2.32 11.26 6.52
N ARG A 131 1.78 10.10 6.14
CA ARG A 131 1.54 8.99 7.07
C ARG A 131 2.83 8.46 7.68
N ILE A 132 3.89 8.28 6.89
CA ILE A 132 5.20 7.87 7.41
C ILE A 132 5.70 8.89 8.43
N ALA A 133 5.64 10.18 8.10
CA ALA A 133 6.09 11.25 9.00
C ALA A 133 5.29 11.26 10.32
N ALA A 134 3.97 11.14 10.26
CA ALA A 134 3.11 11.08 11.45
C ALA A 134 3.40 9.83 12.29
N LEU A 135 3.53 8.65 11.68
CA LEU A 135 3.84 7.41 12.37
C LEU A 135 5.23 7.42 13.04
N VAL A 136 6.20 8.09 12.43
CA VAL A 136 7.52 8.31 13.03
C VAL A 136 7.41 9.26 14.23
N ALA A 137 6.67 10.36 14.10
CA ALA A 137 6.49 11.31 15.18
C ALA A 137 5.78 10.70 16.41
N GLU A 138 4.87 9.74 16.20
CA GLU A 138 4.18 8.98 17.25
C GLU A 138 5.02 7.81 17.81
N GLY A 139 6.20 7.54 17.26
CA GLY A 139 7.02 6.37 17.62
C GLY A 139 6.43 5.02 17.16
N ALA A 140 5.43 5.06 16.30
CA ALA A 140 4.82 3.85 15.70
C ALA A 140 5.66 3.27 14.55
N LEU A 141 6.55 4.05 13.97
CA LEU A 141 7.51 3.61 12.97
C LEU A 141 8.89 4.19 13.31
N ASP A 142 9.92 3.36 13.22
CA ASP A 142 11.29 3.79 13.43
C ASP A 142 11.73 4.79 12.33
N ALA A 143 12.37 5.90 12.71
CA ALA A 143 12.72 6.97 11.78
C ALA A 143 13.66 6.53 10.63
N PRO A 144 14.72 5.74 10.88
CA PRO A 144 15.55 5.18 9.80
C PRO A 144 14.73 4.34 8.82
N LEU A 145 13.90 3.41 9.30
CA LEU A 145 13.06 2.59 8.43
C LEU A 145 12.04 3.44 7.67
N GLY A 146 11.44 4.46 8.31
CA GLY A 146 10.54 5.40 7.66
C GLY A 146 11.19 6.13 6.48
N GLY A 147 12.42 6.61 6.66
CA GLY A 147 13.23 7.23 5.61
C GLY A 147 13.51 6.27 4.44
N GLU A 148 13.99 5.07 4.75
CA GLU A 148 14.27 4.04 3.74
C GLU A 148 13.02 3.63 2.94
N LEU A 149 11.86 3.53 3.59
CA LEU A 149 10.60 3.22 2.91
C LEU A 149 10.19 4.33 1.95
N LEU A 150 10.36 5.60 2.35
CA LEU A 150 9.99 6.73 1.50
C LEU A 150 10.92 6.85 0.29
N GLU A 151 12.23 6.75 0.50
CA GLU A 151 13.23 6.76 -0.57
C GLU A 151 13.04 5.57 -1.52
N GLY A 152 12.84 4.37 -0.95
CA GLY A 152 12.55 3.15 -1.69
C GLY A 152 11.27 3.27 -2.53
N LEU A 153 10.19 3.83 -1.97
CA LEU A 153 8.95 4.07 -2.70
C LEU A 153 9.18 4.97 -3.92
N HIS A 154 9.86 6.10 -3.74
CA HIS A 154 10.16 7.03 -4.83
C HIS A 154 11.04 6.38 -5.90
N PHE A 155 12.04 5.62 -5.49
CA PHE A 155 12.92 4.89 -6.41
C PHE A 155 12.15 3.85 -7.23
N LEU A 156 11.33 3.01 -6.57
CA LEU A 156 10.53 1.98 -7.25
C LEU A 156 9.49 2.59 -8.20
N MET A 157 8.86 3.70 -7.82
CA MET A 157 7.92 4.42 -8.69
C MET A 157 8.61 5.00 -9.92
N ARG A 158 9.81 5.58 -9.76
CA ARG A 158 10.61 6.11 -10.86
C ARG A 158 11.04 5.01 -11.84
N LEU A 159 11.52 3.88 -11.33
CA LEU A 159 11.89 2.73 -12.18
C LEU A 159 10.68 2.21 -12.96
N ARG A 160 9.54 2.06 -12.29
CA ARG A 160 8.32 1.58 -12.92
C ARG A 160 7.80 2.53 -14.00
N LEU A 161 7.85 3.85 -13.75
CA LEU A 161 7.47 4.87 -14.73
C LEU A 161 8.38 4.79 -15.94
N ARG A 162 9.70 4.74 -15.76
CA ARG A 162 10.68 4.64 -16.85
C ARG A 162 10.45 3.38 -17.70
N ALA A 163 10.20 2.23 -17.07
CA ALA A 163 9.90 1.00 -17.78
C ALA A 163 8.62 1.13 -18.62
N GLY A 164 7.55 1.68 -18.02
CA GLY A 164 6.29 1.89 -18.73
C GLY A 164 6.39 2.87 -19.90
N LEU A 165 7.18 3.93 -19.79
CA LEU A 165 7.44 4.85 -20.89
C LEU A 165 8.19 4.17 -22.03
N ALA A 166 9.22 3.38 -21.73
CA ALA A 166 9.95 2.63 -22.74
C ALA A 166 9.07 1.58 -23.46
N GLU A 167 8.16 0.91 -22.73
CA GLU A 167 7.17 0.02 -23.33
C GLU A 167 6.23 0.77 -24.27
N LEU A 168 5.77 1.96 -23.86
CA LEU A 168 4.89 2.82 -24.66
C LEU A 168 5.57 3.30 -25.97
N GLU A 169 6.84 3.74 -25.89
CA GLU A 169 7.64 4.16 -27.05
C GLU A 169 7.81 3.03 -28.07
N LEU A 170 7.88 1.78 -27.59
CA LEU A 170 7.96 0.58 -28.43
C LEU A 170 6.59 0.07 -28.92
N GLY A 171 5.50 0.77 -28.63
CA GLY A 171 4.13 0.34 -28.97
C GLY A 171 3.69 -0.95 -28.27
N ARG A 172 4.30 -1.28 -27.11
CA ARG A 172 3.98 -2.47 -26.32
C ARG A 172 2.93 -2.17 -25.26
N THR A 173 2.29 -3.23 -24.73
CA THR A 173 1.41 -3.11 -23.57
C THR A 173 2.21 -2.61 -22.37
N VAL A 174 1.72 -1.53 -21.74
CA VAL A 174 2.38 -0.92 -20.57
C VAL A 174 2.16 -1.79 -19.34
N THR A 175 3.19 -2.50 -18.89
CA THR A 175 3.22 -3.29 -17.67
C THR A 175 3.94 -2.58 -16.52
N GLY A 176 4.97 -1.82 -16.85
CA GLY A 176 5.89 -1.19 -15.91
C GLY A 176 6.71 -2.22 -15.14
N ASN A 177 6.87 -3.42 -15.68
CA ASN A 177 7.77 -4.43 -15.13
C ASN A 177 9.21 -4.09 -15.52
N VAL A 178 10.15 -4.42 -14.64
CA VAL A 178 11.55 -4.09 -14.82
C VAL A 178 12.39 -5.35 -14.97
N ASP A 179 13.28 -5.31 -15.96
CA ASP A 179 14.32 -6.30 -16.15
C ASP A 179 15.56 -5.88 -15.32
N PRO A 180 15.91 -6.64 -14.26
CA PRO A 180 17.05 -6.29 -13.41
C PRO A 180 18.41 -6.29 -14.17
N GLU A 181 18.52 -7.06 -15.26
CA GLU A 181 19.76 -7.14 -16.03
C GLU A 181 20.02 -5.87 -16.82
N ARG A 182 18.98 -5.11 -17.15
CA ARG A 182 19.07 -3.82 -17.84
C ARG A 182 19.34 -2.64 -16.91
N LEU A 183 19.36 -2.86 -15.60
CA LEU A 183 19.69 -1.85 -14.62
C LEU A 183 21.22 -1.70 -14.52
N SER A 184 21.68 -0.47 -14.25
CA SER A 184 23.06 -0.26 -13.84
C SER A 184 23.37 -0.97 -12.51
N SER A 185 24.65 -1.16 -12.19
CA SER A 185 25.06 -1.75 -10.90
C SER A 185 24.46 -0.96 -9.73
N LEU A 186 24.54 0.36 -9.79
CA LEU A 186 23.98 1.23 -8.75
C LEU A 186 22.47 1.06 -8.61
N GLU A 187 21.73 1.00 -9.71
CA GLU A 187 20.28 0.81 -9.67
C GLU A 187 19.89 -0.57 -9.12
N ARG A 188 20.69 -1.60 -9.42
CA ARG A 188 20.48 -2.93 -8.83
C ARG A 188 20.69 -2.94 -7.33
N ASP A 189 21.71 -2.24 -6.85
CA ASP A 189 22.00 -2.16 -5.41
C ASP A 189 20.89 -1.36 -4.70
N LEU A 190 20.46 -0.22 -5.24
CA LEU A 190 19.32 0.53 -4.73
C LEU A 190 18.02 -0.28 -4.75
N LEU A 191 17.81 -1.13 -5.76
CA LEU A 191 16.65 -2.01 -5.81
C LEU A 191 16.69 -3.05 -4.69
N LYS A 192 17.85 -3.66 -4.43
CA LYS A 192 18.05 -4.60 -3.32
C LYS A 192 17.80 -3.93 -1.99
N ASP A 193 18.33 -2.72 -1.78
CA ASP A 193 18.15 -1.97 -0.52
C ASP A 193 16.68 -1.61 -0.30
N ALA A 194 16.00 -1.06 -1.32
CA ALA A 194 14.58 -0.73 -1.24
C ALA A 194 13.72 -1.95 -0.88
N LEU A 195 13.99 -3.09 -1.50
CA LEU A 195 13.22 -4.32 -1.24
C LEU A 195 13.61 -4.98 0.09
N SER A 196 14.84 -4.77 0.57
CA SER A 196 15.25 -5.15 1.93
C SER A 196 14.47 -4.36 2.99
N ALA A 197 14.32 -3.04 2.79
CA ALA A 197 13.47 -2.21 3.64
C ALA A 197 12.01 -2.69 3.65
N VAL A 198 11.46 -3.04 2.47
CA VAL A 198 10.11 -3.64 2.36
C VAL A 198 10.00 -4.93 3.17
N LYS A 199 10.98 -5.82 3.08
CA LYS A 199 10.98 -7.08 3.84
C LYS A 199 10.98 -6.84 5.34
N ARG A 200 11.82 -5.91 5.82
CA ARG A 200 11.85 -5.53 7.25
C ARG A 200 10.52 -4.93 7.69
N PHE A 201 9.95 -4.07 6.86
CA PHE A 201 8.66 -3.45 7.14
C PHE A 201 7.52 -4.48 7.19
N LYS A 202 7.48 -5.45 6.28
CA LYS A 202 6.50 -6.55 6.34
C LYS A 202 6.65 -7.35 7.64
N ALA A 203 7.86 -7.70 8.04
CA ALA A 203 8.11 -8.39 9.30
C ALA A 203 7.61 -7.59 10.53
N LEU A 204 7.84 -6.27 10.53
CA LEU A 204 7.31 -5.36 11.55
C LEU A 204 5.78 -5.38 11.60
N LEU A 205 5.11 -5.35 10.43
CA LEU A 205 3.64 -5.41 10.37
C LEU A 205 3.11 -6.74 10.89
N HIS A 206 3.72 -7.87 10.50
CA HIS A 206 3.37 -9.19 11.00
C HIS A 206 3.43 -9.24 12.53
N GLN A 207 4.54 -8.75 13.10
CA GLN A 207 4.73 -8.73 14.55
C GLN A 207 3.74 -7.81 15.26
N ARG A 208 3.60 -6.55 14.79
CA ARG A 208 2.78 -5.54 15.48
C ARG A 208 1.28 -5.77 15.35
N LEU A 209 0.84 -6.17 14.17
CA LEU A 209 -0.57 -6.39 13.87
C LEU A 209 -0.99 -7.86 14.04
N ARG A 210 -0.08 -8.71 14.53
CA ARG A 210 -0.33 -10.14 14.80
C ARG A 210 -0.97 -10.86 13.62
N LEU A 211 -0.43 -10.65 12.41
CA LEU A 211 -1.05 -11.17 11.19
C LEU A 211 -1.13 -12.70 11.18
N ASP A 212 -0.18 -13.37 11.82
CA ASP A 212 -0.11 -14.84 11.89
C ASP A 212 -1.24 -15.47 12.73
N VAL A 213 -1.97 -14.66 13.53
CA VAL A 213 -3.10 -15.12 14.36
C VAL A 213 -4.42 -15.08 13.59
N VAL A 214 -4.49 -14.32 12.50
CA VAL A 214 -5.72 -14.07 11.72
C VAL A 214 -5.70 -14.81 10.39
N ALA A 215 -4.55 -15.42 10.03
CA ALA A 215 -4.34 -16.19 8.80
C ALA A 215 -5.06 -17.53 8.80
#